data_67a78fd7e7ecd55290d1d0e423149ade
#
_entry.id   67a78fd7e7ecd55290d1d0e423149ade
#
_cell.length_a   1.000
_cell.length_b   1.000
_cell.length_c   1.000
_cell.angle_alpha   90.00
_cell.angle_beta   90.00
_cell.angle_gamma   90.00
#
_symmetry.space_group_name_H-M   'P 1'
#
loop_
_entity.id
_entity.type
_entity.pdbx_description
1 polymer ?
#
loop_
_entity_poly.entity_id
_entity_poly.type
_entity_poly.pdbx_seq_one_letter_code
_entity_poly.pdbx_strand_id
1 'polypeptide(L)'
;MLHANPLLRDISCDKKFITVGEIMLRLTPPNYEKLRMANNFEASYGGSEANIALALANLGIDSTFFSVVPNNSLGKSAVRLLRSNDVHCTPMILSTPEETPSHRLGTYYLETGYGVRPSKVIYDRKHSAMAEYDFSDVDLSALLDGFDWLHLSGITPALGENCAQLTLDLLRVAKEKNMTVSFDGNFRSALWTWEQARDFCTQCLPYVDILLGIEPYHLWKDESDHSKGDWKDGVPLQPSYEEQDEVFQHFVERYPNLKCIARHVRYAHSGSENSLKAFMWYDGHTFESKLFTFTILDRVGGGDAFASGLI
;
A
#
# COMPACT_ATOMS: atom_id res chain seq x y z
N MET A 1 -0.75 -15.36 34.55
CA MET A 1 -0.38 -13.97 34.32
C MET A 1 0.16 -13.91 32.89
N LEU A 2 -0.58 -13.35 31.97
CA LEU A 2 -0.07 -13.05 30.61
C LEU A 2 0.97 -11.96 30.79
N HIS A 3 2.23 -12.26 30.51
CA HIS A 3 3.26 -11.23 30.44
C HIS A 3 2.89 -10.27 29.33
N ALA A 4 2.56 -9.02 29.69
CA ALA A 4 2.36 -7.96 28.72
C ALA A 4 3.60 -7.92 27.80
N ASN A 5 3.37 -7.96 26.49
CA ASN A 5 4.42 -7.85 25.50
C ASN A 5 5.15 -6.52 25.72
N PRO A 6 6.46 -6.51 26.03
CA PRO A 6 7.19 -5.28 26.27
C PRO A 6 7.21 -4.31 25.07
N LEU A 7 6.83 -4.77 23.87
CA LEU A 7 6.67 -3.96 22.66
C LEU A 7 5.35 -3.16 22.65
N LEU A 8 4.41 -3.46 23.58
CA LEU A 8 3.13 -2.76 23.71
C LEU A 8 3.13 -1.75 24.88
N ARG A 9 4.30 -1.37 25.39
CA ARG A 9 4.40 -0.33 26.40
C ARG A 9 4.16 1.03 25.77
N ASP A 10 2.98 1.59 26.04
CA ASP A 10 2.63 3.01 25.95
C ASP A 10 3.26 3.77 24.77
N ILE A 11 3.01 3.30 23.53
CA ILE A 11 3.20 4.16 22.37
C ILE A 11 1.98 5.09 22.35
N SER A 12 2.01 6.15 23.16
CA SER A 12 1.10 7.27 22.97
C SER A 12 1.62 8.08 21.79
N CYS A 13 1.09 7.82 20.61
CA CYS A 13 1.31 8.67 19.45
C CYS A 13 0.15 9.67 19.39
N ASP A 14 0.43 10.94 19.71
CA ASP A 14 -0.57 12.02 19.59
C ASP A 14 -0.85 12.40 18.12
N LYS A 15 -0.22 11.71 17.16
CA LYS A 15 -0.35 11.96 15.75
C LYS A 15 -1.59 11.28 15.17
N LYS A 16 -2.30 12.00 14.30
CA LYS A 16 -3.47 11.51 13.59
C LYS A 16 -3.12 11.17 12.15
N PHE A 17 -3.45 9.96 11.76
CA PHE A 17 -3.15 9.41 10.46
C PHE A 17 -4.40 9.34 9.60
N ILE A 18 -4.26 9.73 8.32
CA ILE A 18 -5.25 9.45 7.29
C ILE A 18 -4.60 8.67 6.16
N THR A 19 -5.26 7.59 5.72
CA THR A 19 -4.88 6.83 4.54
C THR A 19 -5.99 6.89 3.50
N VAL A 20 -5.63 6.97 2.22
CA VAL A 20 -6.60 7.14 1.13
C VAL A 20 -6.37 6.07 0.07
N GLY A 21 -7.40 5.29 -0.24
CA GLY A 21 -7.30 4.24 -1.26
C GLY A 21 -8.56 3.41 -1.41
N GLU A 22 -8.45 2.28 -2.11
CA GLU A 22 -9.57 1.39 -2.34
C GLU A 22 -9.60 0.22 -1.35
N ILE A 23 -10.78 -0.05 -0.78
CA ILE A 23 -11.06 -1.29 -0.08
C ILE A 23 -11.87 -2.22 -0.98
N MET A 24 -11.46 -3.50 -1.04
CA MET A 24 -12.07 -4.51 -1.91
C MET A 24 -12.61 -5.69 -1.11
N LEU A 25 -13.59 -6.37 -1.68
CA LEU A 25 -14.01 -7.70 -1.23
C LEU A 25 -12.99 -8.75 -1.68
N ARG A 26 -12.45 -9.52 -0.72
CA ARG A 26 -11.60 -10.68 -0.97
C ARG A 26 -12.42 -11.96 -0.86
N LEU A 27 -12.33 -12.82 -1.87
CA LEU A 27 -12.94 -14.13 -1.90
C LEU A 27 -11.84 -15.21 -2.01
N THR A 28 -11.78 -16.09 -1.02
CA THR A 28 -10.74 -17.13 -0.92
C THR A 28 -11.40 -18.50 -0.77
N PRO A 29 -11.11 -19.47 -1.65
CA PRO A 29 -11.52 -20.86 -1.42
C PRO A 29 -10.89 -21.39 -0.14
N PRO A 30 -11.60 -22.15 0.68
CA PRO A 30 -11.06 -22.76 1.90
C PRO A 30 -10.03 -23.86 1.58
N ASN A 31 -9.24 -24.24 2.56
CA ASN A 31 -8.39 -25.45 2.52
C ASN A 31 -7.44 -25.53 1.31
N TYR A 32 -6.91 -24.40 0.84
CA TYR A 32 -6.02 -24.34 -0.34
C TYR A 32 -6.64 -24.89 -1.64
N GLU A 33 -7.96 -24.89 -1.73
CA GLU A 33 -8.69 -25.35 -2.92
C GLU A 33 -8.38 -24.42 -4.13
N LYS A 34 -8.38 -25.00 -5.34
CA LYS A 34 -8.22 -24.18 -6.55
C LYS A 34 -9.52 -23.48 -6.89
N LEU A 35 -9.43 -22.24 -7.35
CA LEU A 35 -10.61 -21.45 -7.75
C LEU A 35 -11.54 -22.21 -8.72
N ARG A 36 -10.99 -22.94 -9.68
CA ARG A 36 -11.77 -23.71 -10.66
C ARG A 36 -12.58 -24.89 -10.06
N MET A 37 -12.30 -25.26 -8.81
CA MET A 37 -12.94 -26.37 -8.12
C MET A 37 -13.81 -25.89 -6.95
N ALA A 38 -13.69 -24.60 -6.61
CA ALA A 38 -14.33 -24.04 -5.44
C ALA A 38 -15.87 -23.97 -5.58
N ASN A 39 -16.56 -24.47 -4.58
CA ASN A 39 -18.02 -24.39 -4.46
C ASN A 39 -18.46 -23.34 -3.43
N ASN A 40 -17.53 -22.87 -2.58
CA ASN A 40 -17.76 -21.86 -1.57
C ASN A 40 -16.51 -20.97 -1.41
N PHE A 41 -16.69 -19.82 -0.79
CA PHE A 41 -15.65 -18.84 -0.54
C PHE A 41 -15.76 -18.25 0.86
N GLU A 42 -14.64 -18.07 1.50
CA GLU A 42 -14.50 -17.19 2.65
C GLU A 42 -14.40 -15.76 2.16
N ALA A 43 -15.24 -14.88 2.72
CA ALA A 43 -15.26 -13.46 2.38
C ALA A 43 -14.53 -12.65 3.45
N SER A 44 -13.62 -11.80 3.01
CA SER A 44 -12.97 -10.79 3.84
C SER A 44 -12.80 -9.50 3.04
N TYR A 45 -12.23 -8.45 3.64
CA TYR A 45 -12.01 -7.19 2.97
C TYR A 45 -10.54 -6.79 3.11
N GLY A 46 -10.00 -6.10 2.11
CA GLY A 46 -8.64 -5.61 2.14
C GLY A 46 -8.34 -4.65 1.00
N GLY A 47 -7.33 -3.87 1.19
CA GLY A 47 -6.76 -2.89 0.26
C GLY A 47 -5.49 -2.38 0.90
N SER A 48 -4.50 -1.93 0.13
CA SER A 48 -3.19 -1.56 0.69
C SER A 48 -3.34 -0.53 1.80
N GLU A 49 -3.95 0.60 1.50
CA GLU A 49 -4.14 1.70 2.44
C GLU A 49 -5.13 1.36 3.56
N ALA A 50 -6.15 0.54 3.26
CA ALA A 50 -7.08 0.03 4.27
C ALA A 50 -6.39 -0.93 5.25
N ASN A 51 -5.49 -1.80 4.77
CA ASN A 51 -4.70 -2.69 5.61
C ASN A 51 -3.76 -1.91 6.53
N ILE A 52 -3.16 -0.83 6.03
CA ILE A 52 -2.31 0.06 6.82
C ILE A 52 -3.13 0.76 7.89
N ALA A 53 -4.31 1.31 7.55
CA ALA A 53 -5.21 1.92 8.54
C ALA A 53 -5.58 0.93 9.65
N LEU A 54 -5.94 -0.30 9.29
CA LEU A 54 -6.26 -1.37 10.24
C LEU A 54 -5.06 -1.73 11.13
N ALA A 55 -3.86 -1.83 10.53
CA ALA A 55 -2.66 -2.15 11.29
C ALA A 55 -2.28 -1.04 12.27
N LEU A 56 -2.36 0.23 11.87
CA LEU A 56 -2.10 1.39 12.73
C LEU A 56 -3.11 1.44 13.90
N ALA A 57 -4.40 1.25 13.62
CA ALA A 57 -5.43 1.20 14.67
C ALA A 57 -5.16 0.06 15.67
N ASN A 58 -4.78 -1.14 15.19
CA ASN A 58 -4.40 -2.27 16.04
C ASN A 58 -3.14 -2.01 16.89
N LEU A 59 -2.28 -1.09 16.45
CA LEU A 59 -1.12 -0.62 17.23
C LEU A 59 -1.47 0.52 18.20
N GLY A 60 -2.74 0.94 18.24
CA GLY A 60 -3.23 2.00 19.13
C GLY A 60 -3.02 3.42 18.61
N ILE A 61 -2.79 3.56 17.30
CA ILE A 61 -2.61 4.86 16.64
C ILE A 61 -3.95 5.35 16.09
N ASP A 62 -4.26 6.64 16.27
CA ASP A 62 -5.46 7.29 15.73
C ASP A 62 -5.42 7.26 14.19
N SER A 63 -6.17 6.35 13.60
CA SER A 63 -6.14 6.05 12.17
C SER A 63 -7.49 6.26 11.50
N THR A 64 -7.49 7.02 10.42
CA THR A 64 -8.64 7.29 9.57
C THR A 64 -8.42 6.73 8.17
N PHE A 65 -9.46 6.18 7.59
CA PHE A 65 -9.44 5.73 6.20
C PHE A 65 -10.48 6.48 5.36
N PHE A 66 -10.03 7.04 4.23
CA PHE A 66 -10.89 7.65 3.22
C PHE A 66 -10.96 6.78 1.98
N SER A 67 -12.18 6.53 1.50
CA SER A 67 -12.47 5.77 0.29
C SER A 67 -13.88 6.07 -0.19
N VAL A 68 -14.19 5.63 -1.41
CA VAL A 68 -15.56 5.59 -1.92
C VAL A 68 -15.98 4.13 -2.06
N VAL A 69 -17.11 3.79 -1.46
CA VAL A 69 -17.73 2.46 -1.56
C VAL A 69 -19.20 2.58 -1.97
N PRO A 70 -19.77 1.61 -2.68
CA PRO A 70 -21.18 1.68 -3.10
C PRO A 70 -22.11 1.67 -1.87
N ASN A 71 -23.18 2.43 -1.91
CA ASN A 71 -24.21 2.46 -0.87
C ASN A 71 -25.10 1.20 -0.92
N ASN A 72 -24.49 0.04 -0.82
CA ASN A 72 -25.16 -1.27 -0.77
C ASN A 72 -24.63 -2.12 0.40
N SER A 73 -25.10 -3.35 0.52
CA SER A 73 -24.73 -4.24 1.62
C SER A 73 -23.22 -4.57 1.66
N LEU A 74 -22.56 -4.69 0.51
CA LEU A 74 -21.12 -4.99 0.45
C LEU A 74 -20.28 -3.79 0.89
N GLY A 75 -20.58 -2.58 0.38
CA GLY A 75 -19.90 -1.36 0.80
C GLY A 75 -20.09 -1.09 2.31
N LYS A 76 -21.32 -1.23 2.81
CA LYS A 76 -21.60 -1.09 4.25
C LYS A 76 -20.87 -2.14 5.10
N SER A 77 -20.70 -3.36 4.60
CA SER A 77 -19.92 -4.39 5.31
C SER A 77 -18.42 -4.07 5.37
N ALA A 78 -17.86 -3.49 4.31
CA ALA A 78 -16.48 -3.00 4.31
C ALA A 78 -16.29 -1.91 5.37
N VAL A 79 -17.18 -0.91 5.42
CA VAL A 79 -17.15 0.16 6.46
C VAL A 79 -17.32 -0.43 7.86
N ARG A 80 -18.20 -1.42 8.03
CA ARG A 80 -18.39 -2.09 9.31
C ARG A 80 -17.12 -2.79 9.80
N LEU A 81 -16.42 -3.49 8.90
CA LEU A 81 -15.14 -4.14 9.24
C LEU A 81 -14.15 -3.12 9.79
N LEU A 82 -13.93 -2.03 9.07
CA LEU A 82 -12.99 -0.98 9.48
C LEU A 82 -13.36 -0.42 10.86
N ARG A 83 -14.61 -0.03 11.06
CA ARG A 83 -15.12 0.50 12.34
C ARG A 83 -15.02 -0.50 13.50
N SER A 84 -15.19 -1.79 13.24
CA SER A 84 -15.07 -2.82 14.28
C SER A 84 -13.63 -3.10 14.70
N ASN A 85 -12.66 -2.50 14.00
CA ASN A 85 -11.23 -2.51 14.31
C ASN A 85 -10.69 -1.09 14.58
N ASP A 86 -11.53 -0.23 15.13
CA ASP A 86 -11.19 1.12 15.59
C ASP A 86 -10.62 2.08 14.51
N VAL A 87 -10.87 1.78 13.22
CA VAL A 87 -10.54 2.72 12.13
C VAL A 87 -11.67 3.72 11.97
N HIS A 88 -11.34 5.01 12.00
CA HIS A 88 -12.28 6.08 11.74
C HIS A 88 -12.65 6.13 10.25
N CYS A 89 -13.96 6.06 9.96
CA CYS A 89 -14.51 6.04 8.60
C CYS A 89 -15.47 7.22 8.33
N THR A 90 -15.44 8.25 9.16
CA THR A 90 -16.33 9.40 9.03
C THR A 90 -16.25 10.06 7.65
N PRO A 91 -15.06 10.22 7.03
CA PRO A 91 -14.96 10.86 5.73
C PRO A 91 -15.30 9.94 4.55
N MET A 92 -15.54 8.63 4.77
CA MET A 92 -15.84 7.70 3.66
C MET A 92 -17.15 8.06 2.97
N ILE A 93 -17.13 7.98 1.63
CA ILE A 93 -18.30 8.26 0.78
C ILE A 93 -19.03 6.94 0.49
N LEU A 94 -20.34 6.93 0.72
CA LEU A 94 -21.25 5.88 0.27
C LEU A 94 -21.93 6.35 -1.02
N SER A 95 -21.37 5.98 -2.17
CA SER A 95 -21.82 6.47 -3.47
C SER A 95 -23.17 5.91 -3.89
N THR A 96 -23.92 6.74 -4.59
CA THR A 96 -25.17 6.36 -5.26
C THR A 96 -24.90 5.80 -6.66
N PRO A 97 -25.87 5.14 -7.32
CA PRO A 97 -25.72 4.72 -8.73
C PRO A 97 -25.53 5.87 -9.72
N GLU A 98 -25.98 7.08 -9.39
CA GLU A 98 -25.77 8.28 -10.21
C GLU A 98 -24.33 8.75 -10.16
N GLU A 99 -23.66 8.65 -9.00
CA GLU A 99 -22.27 9.04 -8.79
C GLU A 99 -21.28 7.99 -9.31
N THR A 100 -21.64 6.72 -9.20
CA THR A 100 -20.83 5.59 -9.66
C THR A 100 -21.72 4.57 -10.38
N PRO A 101 -21.85 4.65 -11.71
CA PRO A 101 -22.84 3.89 -12.48
C PRO A 101 -22.76 2.38 -12.33
N SER A 102 -21.56 1.82 -12.18
CA SER A 102 -21.38 0.38 -11.92
C SER A 102 -21.76 -0.03 -10.50
N HIS A 103 -21.85 0.92 -9.57
CA HIS A 103 -22.29 0.79 -8.19
C HIS A 103 -21.77 -0.49 -7.50
N ARG A 104 -20.47 -0.78 -7.68
CA ARG A 104 -19.86 -2.01 -7.21
C ARG A 104 -18.62 -1.76 -6.34
N LEU A 105 -18.41 -2.65 -5.39
CA LEU A 105 -17.16 -2.78 -4.68
C LEU A 105 -16.17 -3.58 -5.53
N GLY A 106 -14.92 -3.13 -5.61
CA GLY A 106 -13.85 -3.92 -6.22
C GLY A 106 -13.72 -5.27 -5.53
N THR A 107 -13.42 -6.32 -6.29
CA THR A 107 -13.32 -7.69 -5.77
C THR A 107 -11.99 -8.31 -6.22
N TYR A 108 -11.43 -9.19 -5.40
CA TYR A 108 -10.36 -10.05 -5.85
C TYR A 108 -10.51 -11.47 -5.31
N TYR A 109 -10.04 -12.42 -6.09
CA TYR A 109 -10.04 -13.83 -5.75
C TYR A 109 -8.62 -14.26 -5.43
N LEU A 110 -8.43 -14.87 -4.26
CA LEU A 110 -7.14 -15.39 -3.83
C LEU A 110 -7.16 -16.92 -3.83
N GLU A 111 -6.39 -17.52 -4.72
CA GLU A 111 -6.04 -18.94 -4.63
C GLU A 111 -4.78 -19.06 -3.78
N THR A 112 -4.92 -19.58 -2.56
CA THR A 112 -3.79 -19.73 -1.63
C THR A 112 -2.86 -20.83 -2.10
N GLY A 113 -1.58 -20.53 -2.19
CA GLY A 113 -0.54 -21.49 -2.53
C GLY A 113 -0.18 -22.40 -1.36
N TYR A 114 0.39 -23.56 -1.70
CA TYR A 114 0.93 -24.50 -0.70
C TYR A 114 2.06 -25.33 -1.28
N GLY A 115 3.14 -25.53 -0.54
CA GLY A 115 4.30 -26.29 -1.00
C GLY A 115 4.90 -25.70 -2.28
N VAL A 116 4.95 -26.48 -3.34
CA VAL A 116 5.48 -26.04 -4.65
C VAL A 116 4.50 -25.19 -5.46
N ARG A 117 3.25 -25.11 -5.04
CA ARG A 117 2.23 -24.33 -5.73
C ARG A 117 2.22 -22.90 -5.26
N PRO A 118 2.49 -21.88 -6.11
CA PRO A 118 2.40 -20.49 -5.73
C PRO A 118 0.95 -20.05 -5.52
N SER A 119 0.75 -19.00 -4.72
CA SER A 119 -0.54 -18.31 -4.64
C SER A 119 -0.83 -17.56 -5.94
N LYS A 120 -2.13 -17.43 -6.27
CA LYS A 120 -2.61 -16.68 -7.43
C LYS A 120 -3.69 -15.70 -7.00
N VAL A 121 -3.59 -14.47 -7.49
CA VAL A 121 -4.62 -13.44 -7.30
C VAL A 121 -5.24 -13.10 -8.65
N ILE A 122 -6.55 -13.03 -8.70
CA ILE A 122 -7.32 -12.55 -9.84
C ILE A 122 -8.11 -11.33 -9.38
N TYR A 123 -7.85 -10.17 -10.00
CA TYR A 123 -8.56 -8.95 -9.70
C TYR A 123 -9.76 -8.73 -10.61
N ASP A 124 -10.87 -8.37 -10.03
CA ASP A 124 -12.07 -7.85 -10.67
C ASP A 124 -12.44 -6.53 -10.01
N ARG A 125 -11.69 -5.48 -10.36
CA ARG A 125 -11.78 -4.16 -9.72
C ARG A 125 -12.03 -3.00 -10.68
N LYS A 126 -12.07 -3.24 -11.99
CA LYS A 126 -12.43 -2.21 -12.95
C LYS A 126 -13.82 -1.66 -12.65
N HIS A 127 -13.99 -0.38 -12.81
CA HIS A 127 -15.27 0.29 -12.56
C HIS A 127 -15.80 0.07 -11.12
N SER A 128 -14.91 -0.01 -10.13
CA SER A 128 -15.32 0.05 -8.73
C SER A 128 -15.81 1.47 -8.38
N ALA A 129 -16.56 1.60 -7.30
CA ALA A 129 -17.04 2.90 -6.85
C ALA A 129 -15.88 3.91 -6.65
N MET A 130 -14.74 3.45 -6.10
CA MET A 130 -13.54 4.29 -5.96
C MET A 130 -12.98 4.74 -7.32
N ALA A 131 -13.00 3.86 -8.32
CA ALA A 131 -12.45 4.16 -9.65
C ALA A 131 -13.34 5.09 -10.50
N GLU A 132 -14.67 5.04 -10.29
CA GLU A 132 -15.64 5.81 -11.08
C GLU A 132 -15.98 7.18 -10.48
N TYR A 133 -15.76 7.36 -9.18
CA TYR A 133 -16.17 8.57 -8.48
C TYR A 133 -15.44 9.82 -8.99
N ASP A 134 -16.18 10.89 -9.16
CA ASP A 134 -15.63 12.23 -9.47
C ASP A 134 -15.33 12.97 -8.17
N PHE A 135 -14.06 13.24 -7.92
CA PHE A 135 -13.60 13.90 -6.70
C PHE A 135 -13.54 15.43 -6.82
N SER A 136 -13.99 16.02 -7.94
CA SER A 136 -13.87 17.46 -8.20
C SER A 136 -14.59 18.34 -7.16
N ASP A 137 -15.68 17.84 -6.58
CA ASP A 137 -16.47 18.55 -5.57
C ASP A 137 -16.05 18.22 -4.13
N VAL A 138 -15.02 17.37 -3.93
CA VAL A 138 -14.54 17.01 -2.59
C VAL A 138 -13.60 18.10 -2.06
N ASP A 139 -13.96 18.71 -0.94
CA ASP A 139 -13.08 19.65 -0.24
C ASP A 139 -11.93 18.91 0.44
N LEU A 140 -10.82 18.75 -0.30
CA LEU A 140 -9.63 18.05 0.19
C LEU A 140 -8.94 18.78 1.35
N SER A 141 -9.09 20.10 1.42
CA SER A 141 -8.56 20.87 2.54
C SER A 141 -9.32 20.55 3.83
N ALA A 142 -10.64 20.49 3.78
CA ALA A 142 -11.46 20.07 4.90
C ALA A 142 -11.25 18.59 5.23
N LEU A 143 -11.07 17.72 4.22
CA LEU A 143 -10.78 16.30 4.42
C LEU A 143 -9.50 16.07 5.21
N LEU A 144 -8.45 16.84 4.93
CA LEU A 144 -7.13 16.69 5.58
C LEU A 144 -6.97 17.57 6.84
N ASP A 145 -8.02 18.27 7.27
CA ASP A 145 -7.94 19.14 8.43
C ASP A 145 -7.81 18.36 9.74
N GLY A 146 -6.84 18.77 10.57
CA GLY A 146 -6.57 18.14 11.86
C GLY A 146 -5.80 16.80 11.79
N PHE A 147 -5.30 16.39 10.61
CA PHE A 147 -4.39 15.26 10.47
C PHE A 147 -2.92 15.71 10.38
N ASP A 148 -2.04 14.90 10.94
CA ASP A 148 -0.58 15.12 10.94
C ASP A 148 0.12 14.35 9.81
N TRP A 149 -0.49 13.25 9.34
CA TRP A 149 0.15 12.30 8.43
C TRP A 149 -0.81 11.78 7.38
N LEU A 150 -0.39 11.86 6.12
CA LEU A 150 -1.09 11.27 4.98
C LEU A 150 -0.29 10.07 4.45
N HIS A 151 -0.97 8.94 4.28
CA HIS A 151 -0.39 7.78 3.58
C HIS A 151 -1.15 7.48 2.30
N LEU A 152 -0.41 7.29 1.21
CA LEU A 152 -0.91 6.96 -0.12
C LEU A 152 -0.07 5.83 -0.74
N SER A 153 -0.59 5.19 -1.78
CA SER A 153 0.18 4.25 -2.60
C SER A 153 -0.01 4.47 -4.11
N GLY A 154 0.89 3.90 -4.90
CA GLY A 154 0.80 3.88 -6.35
C GLY A 154 -0.32 2.98 -6.91
N ILE A 155 -1.10 2.31 -6.06
CA ILE A 155 -2.28 1.54 -6.50
C ILE A 155 -3.44 2.49 -6.80
N THR A 156 -3.72 3.44 -5.92
CA THR A 156 -4.87 4.34 -6.05
C THR A 156 -4.85 5.12 -7.37
N PRO A 157 -3.78 5.80 -7.78
CA PRO A 157 -3.76 6.52 -9.06
C PRO A 157 -3.89 5.61 -10.28
N ALA A 158 -3.51 4.34 -10.17
CA ALA A 158 -3.62 3.36 -11.24
C ALA A 158 -5.04 2.86 -11.51
N LEU A 159 -6.02 3.28 -10.71
CA LEU A 159 -7.44 2.92 -10.88
C LEU A 159 -8.11 3.71 -12.00
N GLY A 160 -7.61 4.90 -12.32
CA GLY A 160 -8.14 5.78 -13.36
C GLY A 160 -7.77 7.25 -13.16
N GLU A 161 -8.15 8.08 -14.13
CA GLU A 161 -7.79 9.50 -14.16
C GLU A 161 -8.27 10.27 -12.92
N ASN A 162 -9.50 10.01 -12.46
CA ASN A 162 -10.05 10.67 -11.27
C ASN A 162 -9.20 10.36 -10.02
N CYS A 163 -8.78 9.10 -9.85
CA CYS A 163 -7.93 8.69 -8.74
C CYS A 163 -6.49 9.22 -8.87
N ALA A 164 -5.99 9.34 -10.09
CA ALA A 164 -4.69 9.94 -10.36
C ALA A 164 -4.69 11.42 -9.98
N GLN A 165 -5.71 12.17 -10.40
CA GLN A 165 -5.87 13.59 -10.04
C GLN A 165 -6.05 13.75 -8.53
N LEU A 166 -6.93 12.96 -7.90
CA LEU A 166 -7.10 12.94 -6.44
C LEU A 166 -5.76 12.78 -5.71
N THR A 167 -4.92 11.83 -6.17
CA THR A 167 -3.62 11.56 -5.55
C THR A 167 -2.71 12.79 -5.58
N LEU A 168 -2.60 13.45 -6.74
CA LEU A 168 -1.76 14.66 -6.88
C LEU A 168 -2.31 15.84 -6.06
N ASP A 169 -3.63 16.01 -6.01
CA ASP A 169 -4.25 17.09 -5.25
C ASP A 169 -4.12 16.87 -3.74
N LEU A 170 -4.28 15.62 -3.25
CA LEU A 170 -4.02 15.28 -1.85
C LEU A 170 -2.57 15.57 -1.45
N LEU A 171 -1.60 15.20 -2.29
CA LEU A 171 -0.18 15.47 -2.03
C LEU A 171 0.10 16.98 -1.93
N ARG A 172 -0.50 17.77 -2.82
CA ARG A 172 -0.37 19.24 -2.82
C ARG A 172 -0.95 19.84 -1.54
N VAL A 173 -2.19 19.48 -1.20
CA VAL A 173 -2.86 19.97 0.01
C VAL A 173 -2.13 19.54 1.29
N ALA A 174 -1.65 18.29 1.35
CA ALA A 174 -0.86 17.81 2.48
C ALA A 174 0.43 18.64 2.68
N LYS A 175 1.10 19.00 1.57
CA LYS A 175 2.28 19.88 1.63
C LYS A 175 1.96 21.27 2.11
N GLU A 176 0.85 21.88 1.66
CA GLU A 176 0.38 23.18 2.12
C GLU A 176 0.05 23.18 3.62
N LYS A 177 -0.48 22.06 4.12
CA LYS A 177 -0.78 21.85 5.55
C LYS A 177 0.43 21.40 6.39
N ASN A 178 1.62 21.26 5.80
CA ASN A 178 2.84 20.76 6.47
C ASN A 178 2.66 19.37 7.09
N MET A 179 1.84 18.52 6.51
CA MET A 179 1.69 17.14 6.93
C MET A 179 2.92 16.31 6.55
N THR A 180 3.19 15.26 7.32
CA THR A 180 4.12 14.21 6.89
C THR A 180 3.44 13.34 5.84
N VAL A 181 4.12 13.07 4.74
CA VAL A 181 3.60 12.23 3.65
C VAL A 181 4.44 10.98 3.51
N SER A 182 3.80 9.81 3.65
CA SER A 182 4.39 8.52 3.26
C SER A 182 3.73 8.00 1.98
N PHE A 183 4.53 7.45 1.09
CA PHE A 183 4.07 6.93 -0.20
C PHE A 183 4.69 5.55 -0.47
N ASP A 184 3.84 4.55 -0.71
CA ASP A 184 4.29 3.23 -1.18
C ASP A 184 4.18 3.16 -2.71
N GLY A 185 5.30 2.98 -3.40
CA GLY A 185 5.32 2.83 -4.86
C GLY A 185 4.42 1.70 -5.37
N ASN A 186 4.36 0.61 -4.64
CA ASN A 186 3.39 -0.50 -4.71
C ASN A 186 3.02 -0.92 -6.15
N PHE A 187 4.01 -1.00 -7.03
CA PHE A 187 3.81 -1.27 -8.44
C PHE A 187 3.01 -2.55 -8.70
N ARG A 188 2.01 -2.46 -9.57
CA ARG A 188 1.16 -3.57 -9.99
C ARG A 188 1.03 -3.61 -11.51
N SER A 189 1.76 -4.52 -12.14
CA SER A 189 1.74 -4.71 -13.61
C SER A 189 0.35 -5.06 -14.18
N ALA A 190 -0.59 -5.47 -13.34
CA ALA A 190 -1.98 -5.71 -13.75
C ALA A 190 -2.81 -4.42 -13.89
N LEU A 191 -2.34 -3.27 -13.40
CA LEU A 191 -3.05 -1.99 -13.46
C LEU A 191 -2.49 -1.05 -14.53
N TRP A 192 -1.18 -0.94 -14.62
CA TRP A 192 -0.49 -0.05 -15.55
C TRP A 192 0.86 -0.60 -15.97
N THR A 193 1.46 -0.02 -17.02
CA THR A 193 2.81 -0.39 -17.45
C THR A 193 3.84 0.18 -16.47
N TRP A 194 5.06 -0.32 -16.57
CA TRP A 194 6.17 0.19 -15.76
C TRP A 194 6.41 1.69 -16.03
N GLU A 195 6.39 2.08 -17.29
CA GLU A 195 6.59 3.47 -17.71
C GLU A 195 5.50 4.39 -17.16
N GLN A 196 4.23 3.99 -17.27
CA GLN A 196 3.11 4.75 -16.72
C GLN A 196 3.25 4.91 -15.20
N ALA A 197 3.55 3.82 -14.50
CA ALA A 197 3.75 3.84 -13.05
C ALA A 197 4.92 4.75 -12.65
N ARG A 198 6.06 4.62 -13.33
CA ARG A 198 7.24 5.44 -13.09
C ARG A 198 6.94 6.92 -13.32
N ASP A 199 6.37 7.27 -14.46
CA ASP A 199 6.15 8.66 -14.85
C ASP A 199 5.16 9.34 -13.89
N PHE A 200 4.15 8.63 -13.43
CA PHE A 200 3.22 9.13 -12.42
C PHE A 200 3.87 9.22 -11.03
N CYS A 201 4.43 8.14 -10.54
CA CYS A 201 5.00 8.10 -9.20
C CYS A 201 6.17 9.09 -9.04
N THR A 202 6.95 9.35 -10.11
CA THR A 202 8.01 10.36 -10.10
C THR A 202 7.45 11.76 -9.84
N GLN A 203 6.23 12.08 -10.30
CA GLN A 203 5.57 13.36 -10.00
C GLN A 203 5.18 13.48 -8.52
N CYS A 204 4.99 12.37 -7.83
CA CYS A 204 4.64 12.35 -6.40
C CYS A 204 5.86 12.64 -5.50
N LEU A 205 7.07 12.22 -5.91
CA LEU A 205 8.28 12.27 -5.06
C LEU A 205 8.62 13.64 -4.44
N PRO A 206 8.41 14.79 -5.11
CA PRO A 206 8.67 16.10 -4.50
C PRO A 206 7.80 16.40 -3.26
N TYR A 207 6.72 15.67 -3.05
CA TYR A 207 5.80 15.86 -1.93
C TYR A 207 5.99 14.82 -0.82
N VAL A 208 6.83 13.80 -1.04
CA VAL A 208 6.97 12.63 -0.15
C VAL A 208 8.10 12.84 0.85
N ASP A 209 7.83 12.61 2.12
CA ASP A 209 8.83 12.58 3.19
C ASP A 209 9.39 11.15 3.41
N ILE A 210 8.53 10.14 3.28
CA ILE A 210 8.88 8.73 3.54
C ILE A 210 8.47 7.90 2.33
N LEU A 211 9.46 7.33 1.65
CA LEU A 211 9.26 6.47 0.50
C LEU A 211 9.34 5.00 0.89
N LEU A 212 8.28 4.25 0.58
CA LEU A 212 8.18 2.82 0.79
C LEU A 212 8.25 2.09 -0.54
N GLY A 213 9.25 1.21 -0.68
CA GLY A 213 9.58 0.64 -1.98
C GLY A 213 10.29 1.64 -2.89
N ILE A 214 11.09 1.14 -3.79
CA ILE A 214 11.84 1.94 -4.76
C ILE A 214 11.41 1.67 -6.21
N GLU A 215 10.60 0.68 -6.44
CA GLU A 215 9.92 0.44 -7.72
C GLU A 215 8.63 1.29 -7.77
N PRO A 216 8.29 1.92 -8.89
CA PRO A 216 8.87 1.78 -10.24
C PRO A 216 9.86 2.89 -10.62
N TYR A 217 10.51 3.52 -9.68
CA TYR A 217 11.33 4.69 -9.96
C TYR A 217 12.62 4.33 -10.69
N HIS A 218 12.91 5.07 -11.76
CA HIS A 218 14.21 4.98 -12.43
C HIS A 218 15.24 5.85 -11.74
N LEU A 219 16.35 5.23 -11.40
CA LEU A 219 17.44 5.93 -10.72
C LEU A 219 18.79 5.69 -11.32
N TRP A 220 18.89 4.88 -12.36
CA TRP A 220 20.18 4.50 -12.88
C TRP A 220 20.72 5.47 -13.92
N LYS A 221 22.04 5.58 -13.93
CA LYS A 221 22.81 6.55 -14.69
C LYS A 221 22.64 6.46 -16.21
N ASP A 222 22.12 5.34 -16.70
CA ASP A 222 21.94 5.11 -18.12
C ASP A 222 20.70 4.24 -18.35
N GLU A 223 19.71 4.80 -19.02
CA GLU A 223 18.45 4.12 -19.37
C GLU A 223 18.68 2.89 -20.27
N SER A 224 19.90 2.72 -20.82
CA SER A 224 20.28 1.63 -21.71
C SER A 224 20.95 0.43 -21.04
N ASP A 225 21.36 0.53 -19.76
CA ASP A 225 22.10 -0.55 -19.09
C ASP A 225 21.18 -1.56 -18.38
N HIS A 226 20.40 -2.29 -19.17
CA HIS A 226 19.64 -3.45 -18.74
C HIS A 226 20.48 -4.73 -18.58
N SER A 227 21.80 -4.64 -18.64
CA SER A 227 22.69 -5.78 -18.86
C SER A 227 23.12 -6.54 -17.61
N LYS A 228 22.79 -6.07 -16.41
CA LYS A 228 23.12 -6.80 -15.17
C LYS A 228 21.97 -7.72 -14.79
N GLY A 229 22.17 -9.03 -14.98
CA GLY A 229 21.13 -10.07 -14.90
C GLY A 229 20.30 -10.17 -13.62
N ASP A 230 20.76 -9.58 -12.51
CA ASP A 230 20.06 -9.55 -11.23
C ASP A 230 19.39 -8.20 -10.92
N TRP A 231 19.35 -7.30 -11.90
CA TRP A 231 18.74 -5.99 -11.80
C TRP A 231 17.50 -5.91 -12.69
N LYS A 232 16.42 -5.41 -12.14
CA LYS A 232 15.21 -5.11 -12.88
C LYS A 232 15.01 -3.60 -12.91
N ASP A 233 15.06 -3.04 -14.11
CA ASP A 233 14.79 -1.63 -14.35
C ASP A 233 15.65 -0.68 -13.45
N GLY A 234 16.94 -0.99 -13.33
CA GLY A 234 17.89 -0.22 -12.54
C GLY A 234 17.86 -0.47 -11.03
N VAL A 235 17.09 -1.47 -10.58
CA VAL A 235 16.97 -1.82 -9.16
C VAL A 235 17.44 -3.24 -8.90
N PRO A 236 18.40 -3.47 -7.98
CA PRO A 236 18.85 -4.82 -7.67
C PRO A 236 17.72 -5.63 -7.03
N LEU A 237 17.48 -6.85 -7.55
CA LEU A 237 16.45 -7.75 -7.03
C LEU A 237 16.84 -8.33 -5.66
N GLN A 238 18.14 -8.59 -5.47
CA GLN A 238 18.71 -9.11 -4.23
C GLN A 238 19.98 -8.31 -3.90
N PRO A 239 19.84 -7.07 -3.41
CA PRO A 239 20.98 -6.18 -3.22
C PRO A 239 21.89 -6.63 -2.07
N SER A 240 23.19 -6.41 -2.23
CA SER A 240 24.11 -6.27 -1.10
C SER A 240 23.79 -4.98 -0.33
N TYR A 241 24.41 -4.81 0.84
CA TYR A 241 24.30 -3.56 1.59
C TYR A 241 24.80 -2.36 0.76
N GLU A 242 25.97 -2.52 0.12
CA GLU A 242 26.64 -1.48 -0.66
C GLU A 242 25.80 -1.06 -1.89
N GLU A 243 25.24 -2.03 -2.60
CA GLU A 243 24.35 -1.74 -3.74
C GLU A 243 23.08 -1.02 -3.30
N GLN A 244 22.52 -1.41 -2.14
CA GLN A 244 21.32 -0.76 -1.64
C GLN A 244 21.61 0.65 -1.11
N ASP A 245 22.76 0.86 -0.47
CA ASP A 245 23.21 2.19 -0.04
C ASP A 245 23.41 3.11 -1.24
N GLU A 246 24.10 2.67 -2.29
CA GLU A 246 24.27 3.44 -3.53
C GLU A 246 22.93 3.87 -4.13
N VAL A 247 21.94 2.97 -4.16
CA VAL A 247 20.59 3.29 -4.63
C VAL A 247 19.94 4.36 -3.76
N PHE A 248 20.00 4.24 -2.45
CA PHE A 248 19.38 5.22 -1.55
C PHE A 248 20.05 6.59 -1.63
N GLN A 249 21.37 6.65 -1.70
CA GLN A 249 22.12 7.92 -1.88
C GLN A 249 21.67 8.64 -3.16
N HIS A 250 21.47 7.91 -4.23
CA HIS A 250 20.98 8.46 -5.49
C HIS A 250 19.57 9.08 -5.39
N PHE A 251 18.68 8.44 -4.59
CA PHE A 251 17.35 9.00 -4.32
C PHE A 251 17.40 10.31 -3.55
N VAL A 252 18.17 10.36 -2.47
CA VAL A 252 18.21 11.56 -1.63
C VAL A 252 18.96 12.71 -2.28
N GLU A 253 19.96 12.43 -3.15
CA GLU A 253 20.60 13.46 -3.98
C GLU A 253 19.60 14.11 -4.94
N ARG A 254 18.72 13.31 -5.55
CA ARG A 254 17.73 13.78 -6.51
C ARG A 254 16.49 14.36 -5.84
N TYR A 255 16.09 13.84 -4.68
CA TYR A 255 14.90 14.24 -3.93
C TYR A 255 15.28 14.55 -2.47
N PRO A 256 15.86 15.73 -2.21
CA PRO A 256 16.36 16.10 -0.88
C PRO A 256 15.27 16.33 0.17
N ASN A 257 14.00 16.30 -0.23
CA ASN A 257 12.86 16.31 0.66
C ASN A 257 12.62 14.98 1.36
N LEU A 258 13.16 13.86 0.84
CA LEU A 258 13.02 12.55 1.45
C LEU A 258 13.78 12.50 2.78
N LYS A 259 13.07 12.08 3.84
CA LYS A 259 13.61 11.90 5.19
C LYS A 259 13.89 10.44 5.51
N CYS A 260 13.13 9.54 4.88
CA CYS A 260 13.29 8.11 5.03
C CYS A 260 12.96 7.39 3.72
N ILE A 261 13.75 6.40 3.39
CA ILE A 261 13.45 5.46 2.30
C ILE A 261 13.54 4.06 2.89
N ALA A 262 12.53 3.24 2.71
CA ALA A 262 12.55 1.87 3.19
C ALA A 262 12.10 0.90 2.12
N ARG A 263 12.70 -0.28 2.12
CA ARG A 263 12.43 -1.35 1.17
C ARG A 263 12.58 -2.69 1.85
N HIS A 264 11.72 -3.66 1.50
CA HIS A 264 11.95 -5.05 1.84
C HIS A 264 12.18 -5.90 0.58
N VAL A 265 13.05 -6.89 0.71
CA VAL A 265 13.35 -7.86 -0.33
C VAL A 265 12.84 -9.22 0.12
N ARG A 266 12.07 -9.87 -0.73
CA ARG A 266 11.50 -11.19 -0.45
C ARG A 266 12.18 -12.26 -1.27
N TYR A 267 12.62 -13.31 -0.59
CA TYR A 267 13.18 -14.52 -1.17
C TYR A 267 12.11 -15.64 -1.06
N ALA A 268 11.53 -16.03 -2.17
CA ALA A 268 10.51 -17.08 -2.21
C ALA A 268 11.19 -18.44 -2.38
N HIS A 269 11.19 -19.26 -1.33
CA HIS A 269 11.73 -20.61 -1.36
C HIS A 269 10.70 -21.62 -1.88
N SER A 270 9.44 -21.39 -1.49
CA SER A 270 8.29 -22.19 -1.93
C SER A 270 6.99 -21.37 -1.82
N GLY A 271 5.86 -22.01 -2.11
CA GLY A 271 4.54 -21.42 -1.84
C GLY A 271 4.23 -21.25 -0.35
N SER A 272 4.96 -21.95 0.52
CA SER A 272 4.75 -21.96 1.97
C SER A 272 5.89 -21.34 2.77
N GLU A 273 7.08 -21.17 2.20
CA GLU A 273 8.26 -20.68 2.91
C GLU A 273 8.90 -19.51 2.17
N ASN A 274 9.11 -18.42 2.87
CA ASN A 274 9.80 -17.22 2.38
C ASN A 274 10.82 -16.73 3.40
N SER A 275 11.77 -15.94 2.89
CA SER A 275 12.59 -15.07 3.73
C SER A 275 12.39 -13.62 3.37
N LEU A 276 12.54 -12.73 4.34
CA LEU A 276 12.50 -11.27 4.16
C LEU A 276 13.75 -10.64 4.74
N LYS A 277 14.28 -9.66 4.03
CA LYS A 277 15.30 -8.72 4.50
C LYS A 277 14.82 -7.32 4.20
N ALA A 278 15.01 -6.38 5.10
CA ALA A 278 14.66 -4.98 4.93
C ALA A 278 15.91 -4.11 4.91
N PHE A 279 15.79 -3.01 4.18
CA PHE A 279 16.77 -1.93 4.14
C PHE A 279 16.04 -0.61 4.39
N MET A 280 16.71 0.31 5.06
CA MET A 280 16.19 1.63 5.35
C MET A 280 17.32 2.65 5.27
N TRP A 281 17.07 3.77 4.61
CA TRP A 281 17.88 4.97 4.73
C TRP A 281 17.16 5.98 5.62
N TYR A 282 17.87 6.50 6.60
CA TYR A 282 17.36 7.53 7.50
C TYR A 282 18.53 8.35 8.05
N ASP A 283 18.39 9.67 8.09
CA ASP A 283 19.36 10.61 8.65
C ASP A 283 20.81 10.38 8.14
N GLY A 284 20.97 10.21 6.84
CA GLY A 284 22.28 10.03 6.19
C GLY A 284 22.89 8.63 6.30
N HIS A 285 22.18 7.67 6.89
CA HIS A 285 22.69 6.33 7.12
C HIS A 285 21.78 5.27 6.54
N THR A 286 22.38 4.23 5.96
CA THR A 286 21.67 3.03 5.54
C THR A 286 21.73 1.95 6.61
N PHE A 287 20.60 1.33 6.86
CA PHE A 287 20.43 0.23 7.81
C PHE A 287 19.93 -1.00 7.06
N GLU A 288 20.32 -2.19 7.54
CA GLU A 288 19.77 -3.45 7.08
C GLU A 288 19.27 -4.31 8.24
N SER A 289 18.19 -5.06 8.01
CA SER A 289 17.69 -6.03 8.97
C SER A 289 18.44 -7.37 8.84
N LYS A 290 18.26 -8.21 9.84
CA LYS A 290 18.56 -9.64 9.69
C LYS A 290 17.64 -10.25 8.63
N LEU A 291 18.09 -11.33 7.99
CA LEU A 291 17.23 -12.16 7.15
C LEU A 291 16.33 -13.02 8.06
N PHE A 292 15.01 -12.86 7.89
CA PHE A 292 14.02 -13.66 8.62
C PHE A 292 13.39 -14.69 7.69
N THR A 293 13.48 -15.97 8.05
CA THR A 293 12.80 -17.06 7.34
C THR A 293 11.57 -17.49 8.12
N PHE A 294 10.44 -17.67 7.44
CA PHE A 294 9.17 -18.00 8.07
C PHE A 294 8.26 -18.79 7.13
N THR A 295 7.33 -19.51 7.74
CA THR A 295 6.24 -20.17 7.02
C THR A 295 5.08 -19.20 6.83
N ILE A 296 4.58 -19.10 5.61
CA ILE A 296 3.48 -18.20 5.24
C ILE A 296 2.16 -18.84 5.68
N LEU A 297 1.36 -18.11 6.44
CA LEU A 297 -0.05 -18.41 6.68
C LEU A 297 -0.96 -17.72 5.67
N ASP A 298 -0.75 -16.41 5.48
CA ASP A 298 -1.38 -15.63 4.42
C ASP A 298 -0.31 -14.74 3.76
N ARG A 299 -0.29 -14.75 2.44
CA ARG A 299 0.70 -13.99 1.66
C ARG A 299 0.30 -12.53 1.45
N VAL A 300 -1.00 -12.23 1.51
CA VAL A 300 -1.51 -10.90 1.22
C VAL A 300 -1.27 -9.96 2.41
N GLY A 301 -0.91 -8.72 2.14
CA GLY A 301 -0.70 -7.70 3.16
C GLY A 301 0.71 -7.67 3.78
N GLY A 302 1.66 -8.49 3.30
CA GLY A 302 3.04 -8.49 3.84
C GLY A 302 3.78 -7.16 3.62
N GLY A 303 3.55 -6.49 2.47
CA GLY A 303 4.05 -5.14 2.21
C GLY A 303 3.38 -4.11 3.11
N ASP A 304 2.06 -4.20 3.27
CA ASP A 304 1.29 -3.29 4.11
C ASP A 304 1.68 -3.42 5.60
N ALA A 305 1.97 -4.66 6.06
CA ALA A 305 2.49 -4.91 7.41
C ALA A 305 3.88 -4.30 7.61
N PHE A 306 4.76 -4.38 6.61
CA PHE A 306 6.07 -3.72 6.65
C PHE A 306 5.91 -2.20 6.71
N ALA A 307 5.05 -1.62 5.87
CA ALA A 307 4.78 -0.19 5.83
C ALA A 307 4.22 0.33 7.16
N SER A 308 3.21 -0.35 7.72
CA SER A 308 2.59 0.05 8.99
C SER A 308 3.53 -0.11 10.20
N GLY A 309 4.45 -1.07 10.13
CA GLY A 309 5.47 -1.24 11.18
C GLY A 309 6.61 -0.21 11.12
N LEU A 310 6.77 0.47 9.98
CA LEU A 310 7.75 1.55 9.80
C LEU A 310 7.16 2.92 10.15
N ILE A 311 5.89 3.17 9.78
CA ILE A 311 5.13 4.39 10.11
C ILE A 311 4.94 4.50 11.61
#